data_8d27180fa93b4dbda0823ee78f8ad129
#
_entry.id   8d27180fa93b4dbda0823ee78f8ad129
#
_cell.length_a   1.000
_cell.length_b   1.000
_cell.length_c   1.000
_cell.angle_alpha   90.00
_cell.angle_beta   90.00
_cell.angle_gamma   90.00
#
_symmetry.space_group_name_H-M   'P 1'
#
loop_
_entity.id
_entity.type
_entity.pdbx_description
1 polymer ?
#
loop_
_entity_poly.entity_id
_entity_poly.type
_entity_poly.pdbx_seq_one_letter_code
_entity_poly.pdbx_strand_id
1 'polypeptide(L)'
;MQITIALLQMTECSDPSALLSKGEAFCRRAHLMGADLALFPETWNAIYAFPHAQEDVWQAPELWHNTPPGSLDEPDPLAYQRWLDQAVSQDDRFVTHFRELARELSMAIALTYLEHWPPTPRHPRNTVSLIDRQGDIVLTYAKVHTCDFDQGEFACTPGDDFPVCTLQTAPGPLKVGAMICYDREFPESARILMLQGAEIILIPNACQLEINRLAQLRTRAYENMVGLAMTNYAAPSEGHSIAFDGINEDEHGNARDMLLVEAGESEGIYLATFDLDALRSHRSRNTWGNAFRRPHRYHVLTSLDIEPPFVRVNAQGERYEPARR
;
A
#
# COMPACT_ATOMS: atom_id res chain seq x y z
N MET A 1 -18.43 2.94 17.15
CA MET A 1 -17.14 2.22 17.23
C MET A 1 -16.09 3.02 16.48
N GLN A 2 -15.08 3.50 17.19
CA GLN A 2 -14.01 4.29 16.57
C GLN A 2 -12.72 3.49 16.53
N ILE A 3 -11.91 3.68 15.47
CA ILE A 3 -10.60 3.08 15.30
C ILE A 3 -9.61 4.16 14.88
N THR A 4 -8.47 4.22 15.53
CA THR A 4 -7.42 5.20 15.23
C THR A 4 -6.23 4.51 14.58
N ILE A 5 -5.89 4.93 13.36
CA ILE A 5 -4.75 4.43 12.59
C ILE A 5 -3.65 5.49 12.60
N ALA A 6 -2.45 5.10 13.00
CA ALA A 6 -1.26 5.94 12.92
C ALA A 6 -0.56 5.74 11.57
N LEU A 7 -0.47 6.79 10.77
CA LEU A 7 0.30 6.84 9.53
C LEU A 7 1.74 7.18 9.91
N LEU A 8 2.65 6.21 9.77
CA LEU A 8 4.05 6.37 10.16
C LEU A 8 4.85 6.96 9.00
N GLN A 9 4.77 8.27 8.79
CA GLN A 9 5.55 8.97 7.77
C GLN A 9 6.99 9.13 8.25
N MET A 10 7.86 8.24 7.79
CA MET A 10 9.25 8.15 8.23
C MET A 10 10.22 8.48 7.11
N THR A 11 11.37 9.08 7.44
CA THR A 11 12.48 9.21 6.50
C THR A 11 13.18 7.86 6.32
N GLU A 12 13.69 7.63 5.14
CA GLU A 12 14.50 6.45 4.83
C GLU A 12 15.74 6.34 5.73
N CYS A 13 16.20 5.13 5.91
CA CYS A 13 17.42 4.82 6.65
C CYS A 13 18.10 3.61 6.01
N SER A 14 19.36 3.73 5.60
CA SER A 14 20.12 2.68 4.91
C SER A 14 20.70 1.60 5.83
N ASP A 15 20.69 1.82 7.16
CA ASP A 15 21.17 0.85 8.13
C ASP A 15 20.04 -0.05 8.62
N PRO A 16 20.04 -1.37 8.36
CA PRO A 16 18.98 -2.29 8.79
C PRO A 16 18.72 -2.29 10.30
N SER A 17 19.75 -2.09 11.12
CA SER A 17 19.58 -2.04 12.58
C SER A 17 18.88 -0.74 13.02
N ALA A 18 19.20 0.37 12.34
CA ALA A 18 18.53 1.64 12.56
C ALA A 18 17.07 1.62 12.06
N LEU A 19 16.78 0.94 10.93
CA LEU A 19 15.40 0.74 10.44
C LEU A 19 14.52 0.03 11.48
N LEU A 20 15.01 -1.08 12.04
CA LEU A 20 14.26 -1.82 13.07
C LEU A 20 14.02 -0.94 14.30
N SER A 21 15.06 -0.30 14.82
CA SER A 21 14.98 0.56 16.02
C SER A 21 14.06 1.78 15.79
N LYS A 22 14.11 2.38 14.60
CA LYS A 22 13.26 3.51 14.23
C LYS A 22 11.80 3.09 14.13
N GLY A 23 11.51 1.98 13.44
CA GLY A 23 10.15 1.44 13.32
C GLY A 23 9.55 1.11 14.68
N GLU A 24 10.32 0.49 15.59
CA GLU A 24 9.92 0.24 16.97
C GLU A 24 9.59 1.55 17.72
N ALA A 25 10.48 2.54 17.66
CA ALA A 25 10.27 3.83 18.34
C ALA A 25 9.00 4.53 17.85
N PHE A 26 8.72 4.49 16.54
CA PHE A 26 7.49 5.04 15.96
C PHE A 26 6.24 4.28 16.41
N CYS A 27 6.27 2.94 16.44
CA CYS A 27 5.16 2.14 16.97
C CYS A 27 4.87 2.45 18.44
N ARG A 28 5.91 2.53 19.29
CA ARG A 28 5.75 2.87 20.70
C ARG A 28 5.14 4.25 20.89
N ARG A 29 5.59 5.23 20.10
CA ARG A 29 5.04 6.58 20.13
C ARG A 29 3.60 6.62 19.60
N ALA A 30 3.28 5.90 18.54
CA ALA A 30 1.91 5.79 18.00
C ALA A 30 0.95 5.21 19.06
N HIS A 31 1.39 4.16 19.78
CA HIS A 31 0.63 3.59 20.89
C HIS A 31 0.37 4.61 21.99
N LEU A 32 1.40 5.38 22.41
CA LEU A 32 1.24 6.44 23.42
C LEU A 32 0.31 7.56 22.96
N MET A 33 0.16 7.77 21.65
CA MET A 33 -0.78 8.72 21.07
C MET A 33 -2.20 8.16 20.92
N GLY A 34 -2.44 6.90 21.30
CA GLY A 34 -3.75 6.25 21.29
C GLY A 34 -4.11 5.55 19.98
N ALA A 35 -3.15 5.17 19.16
CA ALA A 35 -3.40 4.39 17.96
C ALA A 35 -3.80 2.95 18.28
N ASP A 36 -4.76 2.40 17.53
CA ASP A 36 -5.15 0.99 17.54
C ASP A 36 -4.37 0.18 16.50
N LEU A 37 -3.85 0.85 15.46
CA LEU A 37 -3.07 0.26 14.39
C LEU A 37 -1.98 1.24 13.91
N ALA A 38 -0.76 0.73 13.71
CA ALA A 38 0.33 1.46 13.07
C ALA A 38 0.54 0.97 11.64
N LEU A 39 0.58 1.90 10.67
CA LEU A 39 0.78 1.60 9.25
C LEU A 39 2.15 2.10 8.80
N PHE A 40 2.99 1.19 8.30
CA PHE A 40 4.30 1.47 7.75
C PHE A 40 4.24 1.91 6.28
N PRO A 41 5.21 2.71 5.78
CA PRO A 41 5.39 2.94 4.36
C PRO A 41 5.86 1.66 3.63
N GLU A 42 5.86 1.67 2.30
CA GLU A 42 6.17 0.50 1.45
C GLU A 42 7.61 0.00 1.67
N THR A 43 7.80 -1.33 1.72
CA THR A 43 9.11 -2.04 1.82
C THR A 43 10.06 -1.51 2.91
N TRP A 44 9.56 -1.31 4.11
CA TRP A 44 10.32 -0.67 5.21
C TRP A 44 11.67 -1.33 5.53
N ASN A 45 11.82 -2.66 5.38
CA ASN A 45 13.08 -3.34 5.68
C ASN A 45 14.16 -3.17 4.62
N ALA A 46 13.78 -2.89 3.36
CA ALA A 46 14.68 -2.91 2.22
C ALA A 46 14.86 -1.55 1.54
N ILE A 47 14.10 -0.55 1.99
CA ILE A 47 13.95 0.76 1.34
C ILE A 47 13.64 0.60 -0.17
N TYR A 48 12.66 1.32 -0.65
CA TYR A 48 12.26 1.27 -2.06
C TYR A 48 13.35 1.77 -3.04
N ALA A 49 14.40 2.41 -2.51
CA ALA A 49 15.51 2.93 -3.30
C ALA A 49 16.37 1.79 -3.88
N PHE A 50 15.92 1.23 -4.99
CA PHE A 50 16.83 0.57 -5.92
C PHE A 50 17.82 1.64 -6.39
N PRO A 51 19.14 1.44 -6.31
CA PRO A 51 20.10 2.43 -6.78
C PRO A 51 19.97 2.56 -8.31
N HIS A 52 19.15 3.53 -8.73
CA HIS A 52 19.06 3.93 -10.12
C HIS A 52 20.35 4.68 -10.50
N ALA A 53 20.99 4.26 -11.56
CA ALA A 53 22.13 5.00 -12.13
C ALA A 53 21.70 6.37 -12.68
N GLN A 54 20.38 6.64 -12.82
CA GLN A 54 19.85 7.92 -13.32
C GLN A 54 18.57 8.30 -12.57
N GLU A 55 18.66 9.29 -11.69
CA GLU A 55 17.52 9.92 -11.01
C GLU A 55 16.52 10.61 -11.98
N ASP A 56 16.93 10.86 -13.22
CA ASP A 56 16.18 11.71 -14.15
C ASP A 56 15.06 11.00 -14.94
N VAL A 57 15.02 9.68 -14.97
CA VAL A 57 14.01 8.93 -15.76
C VAL A 57 12.58 9.21 -15.29
N TRP A 58 12.38 9.42 -13.99
CA TRP A 58 11.07 9.71 -13.42
C TRP A 58 10.56 11.13 -13.69
N GLN A 59 11.46 12.07 -14.00
CA GLN A 59 11.14 13.48 -14.24
C GLN A 59 10.81 13.79 -15.70
N ALA A 60 11.07 12.86 -16.62
CA ALA A 60 10.87 13.06 -18.05
C ALA A 60 9.92 11.99 -18.62
N PRO A 61 8.57 12.20 -18.53
CA PRO A 61 7.57 11.26 -19.06
C PRO A 61 7.78 10.89 -20.53
N GLU A 62 8.35 11.78 -21.35
CA GLU A 62 8.72 11.53 -22.74
C GLU A 62 9.78 10.45 -22.90
N LEU A 63 10.65 10.23 -21.92
CA LEU A 63 11.66 9.16 -21.96
C LEU A 63 11.01 7.77 -21.80
N TRP A 64 9.88 7.67 -21.10
CA TRP A 64 9.13 6.43 -20.95
C TRP A 64 8.59 5.88 -22.27
N HIS A 65 8.35 6.75 -23.25
CA HIS A 65 7.78 6.40 -24.54
C HIS A 65 8.82 6.13 -25.62
N ASN A 66 10.03 6.70 -25.46
CA ASN A 66 11.02 6.76 -26.51
C ASN A 66 12.38 6.12 -26.12
N THR A 67 12.50 5.60 -24.89
CA THR A 67 13.73 4.91 -24.49
C THR A 67 13.83 3.58 -25.23
N PRO A 68 14.85 3.37 -26.08
CA PRO A 68 14.99 2.10 -26.77
C PRO A 68 15.16 0.95 -25.77
N PRO A 69 14.62 -0.24 -26.06
CA PRO A 69 14.88 -1.43 -25.26
C PRO A 69 16.38 -1.62 -25.05
N GLY A 70 16.81 -1.85 -23.79
CA GLY A 70 18.22 -2.03 -23.44
C GLY A 70 19.06 -0.75 -23.29
N SER A 71 18.43 0.45 -23.35
CA SER A 71 19.13 1.71 -23.07
C SER A 71 19.07 2.16 -21.61
N LEU A 72 18.28 1.47 -20.76
CA LEU A 72 18.41 1.60 -19.33
C LEU A 72 19.69 0.89 -18.91
N ASP A 73 20.57 1.59 -18.20
CA ASP A 73 21.79 0.98 -17.67
C ASP A 73 21.40 -0.28 -16.90
N GLU A 74 22.05 -1.41 -17.21
CA GLU A 74 21.85 -2.62 -16.43
C GLU A 74 22.19 -2.29 -14.97
N PRO A 75 21.31 -2.65 -14.02
CA PRO A 75 21.59 -2.42 -12.60
C PRO A 75 22.93 -3.06 -12.26
N ASP A 76 23.74 -2.38 -11.42
CA ASP A 76 24.94 -3.00 -10.86
C ASP A 76 24.54 -4.36 -10.25
N PRO A 77 25.06 -5.49 -10.78
CA PRO A 77 24.67 -6.82 -10.31
C PRO A 77 24.90 -7.01 -8.80
N LEU A 78 25.89 -6.31 -8.24
CA LEU A 78 26.18 -6.34 -6.80
C LEU A 78 25.18 -5.52 -6.00
N ALA A 79 24.71 -4.39 -6.53
CA ALA A 79 23.67 -3.59 -5.89
C ALA A 79 22.33 -4.34 -5.89
N TYR A 80 22.00 -4.96 -7.02
CA TYR A 80 20.83 -5.81 -7.15
C TYR A 80 20.86 -6.99 -6.16
N GLN A 81 22.00 -7.71 -6.07
CA GLN A 81 22.14 -8.81 -5.13
C GLN A 81 22.00 -8.34 -3.68
N ARG A 82 22.63 -7.21 -3.31
CA ARG A 82 22.49 -6.63 -1.96
C ARG A 82 21.04 -6.28 -1.63
N TRP A 83 20.27 -5.85 -2.60
CA TRP A 83 18.83 -5.58 -2.42
C TRP A 83 18.05 -6.88 -2.20
N LEU A 84 18.29 -7.91 -3.02
CA LEU A 84 17.67 -9.23 -2.83
C LEU A 84 18.00 -9.85 -1.48
N ASP A 85 19.24 -9.68 -1.01
CA ASP A 85 19.71 -10.21 0.28
C ASP A 85 19.00 -9.57 1.49
N GLN A 86 18.26 -8.47 1.28
CA GLN A 86 17.43 -7.84 2.32
C GLN A 86 16.06 -8.51 2.47
N ALA A 87 15.68 -9.39 1.55
CA ALA A 87 14.40 -10.09 1.64
C ALA A 87 14.36 -11.01 2.86
N VAL A 88 13.27 -10.92 3.63
CA VAL A 88 13.09 -11.65 4.88
C VAL A 88 11.86 -12.56 4.81
N SER A 89 11.87 -13.67 5.57
CA SER A 89 10.68 -14.51 5.75
C SER A 89 9.82 -14.01 6.90
N GLN A 90 8.60 -14.55 7.02
CA GLN A 90 7.71 -14.24 8.15
C GLN A 90 8.26 -14.73 9.51
N ASP A 91 9.21 -15.66 9.50
CA ASP A 91 9.89 -16.17 10.70
C ASP A 91 11.21 -15.46 10.98
N ASP A 92 11.62 -14.52 10.14
CA ASP A 92 12.84 -13.74 10.34
C ASP A 92 12.75 -12.87 11.59
N ARG A 93 13.91 -12.54 12.16
CA ARG A 93 14.04 -11.69 13.33
C ARG A 93 13.34 -10.33 13.13
N PHE A 94 13.38 -9.77 11.92
CA PHE A 94 12.73 -8.50 11.63
C PHE A 94 11.22 -8.58 11.84
N VAL A 95 10.55 -9.58 11.26
CA VAL A 95 9.10 -9.74 11.35
C VAL A 95 8.69 -10.18 12.77
N THR A 96 9.42 -11.15 13.35
CA THR A 96 9.13 -11.65 14.71
C THR A 96 9.25 -10.57 15.77
N HIS A 97 10.20 -9.64 15.63
CA HIS A 97 10.32 -8.48 16.51
C HIS A 97 9.05 -7.62 16.52
N PHE A 98 8.48 -7.30 15.36
CA PHE A 98 7.24 -6.52 15.29
C PHE A 98 6.01 -7.31 15.74
N ARG A 99 6.01 -8.64 15.62
CA ARG A 99 4.97 -9.50 16.22
C ARG A 99 5.00 -9.46 17.75
N GLU A 100 6.19 -9.49 18.34
CA GLU A 100 6.37 -9.34 19.79
C GLU A 100 5.98 -7.94 20.25
N LEU A 101 6.36 -6.90 19.50
CA LEU A 101 6.01 -5.51 19.77
C LEU A 101 4.49 -5.28 19.70
N ALA A 102 3.80 -5.83 18.71
CA ALA A 102 2.34 -5.74 18.59
C ALA A 102 1.64 -6.33 19.82
N ARG A 103 2.15 -7.48 20.32
CA ARG A 103 1.65 -8.12 21.54
C ARG A 103 1.93 -7.28 22.78
N GLU A 104 3.17 -6.77 22.93
CA GLU A 104 3.57 -5.91 24.05
C GLU A 104 2.69 -4.67 24.14
N LEU A 105 2.49 -3.98 23.00
CA LEU A 105 1.71 -2.75 22.92
C LEU A 105 0.19 -3.00 22.88
N SER A 106 -0.25 -4.25 22.70
CA SER A 106 -1.65 -4.58 22.41
C SER A 106 -2.24 -3.74 21.25
N MET A 107 -1.42 -3.41 20.27
CA MET A 107 -1.72 -2.57 19.09
C MET A 107 -1.41 -3.36 17.82
N ALA A 108 -2.29 -3.29 16.82
CA ALA A 108 -2.03 -3.92 15.53
C ALA A 108 -0.93 -3.17 14.75
N ILE A 109 -0.19 -3.91 13.93
CA ILE A 109 0.88 -3.34 13.08
C ILE A 109 0.72 -3.87 11.65
N ALA A 110 0.58 -2.97 10.69
CA ALA A 110 0.69 -3.28 9.27
C ALA A 110 2.15 -3.07 8.85
N LEU A 111 2.92 -4.13 8.92
CA LEU A 111 4.36 -4.17 8.66
C LEU A 111 4.62 -4.46 7.19
N THR A 112 5.48 -3.66 6.56
CA THR A 112 5.87 -3.83 5.16
C THR A 112 7.30 -4.34 5.04
N TYR A 113 7.54 -5.19 4.08
CA TYR A 113 8.88 -5.73 3.83
C TYR A 113 8.99 -6.38 2.46
N LEU A 114 10.24 -6.48 1.99
CA LEU A 114 10.60 -7.34 0.88
C LEU A 114 10.57 -8.78 1.40
N GLU A 115 9.61 -9.58 0.91
CA GLU A 115 9.39 -10.94 1.40
C GLU A 115 10.21 -11.95 0.60
N HIS A 116 10.98 -12.76 1.30
CA HIS A 116 11.59 -13.94 0.72
C HIS A 116 10.50 -14.98 0.41
N TRP A 117 10.21 -15.18 -0.88
CA TRP A 117 9.14 -16.06 -1.33
C TRP A 117 9.71 -17.38 -1.88
N PRO A 118 9.64 -18.52 -1.14
CA PRO A 118 9.87 -19.84 -1.74
C PRO A 118 8.62 -20.20 -2.57
N PRO A 119 8.68 -20.64 -3.81
CA PRO A 119 9.70 -21.45 -4.44
C PRO A 119 10.62 -20.70 -5.38
N THR A 120 10.55 -19.40 -5.46
CA THR A 120 11.40 -18.59 -6.34
C THR A 120 12.32 -17.66 -5.52
N PRO A 121 13.40 -18.17 -4.88
CA PRO A 121 14.25 -17.37 -3.99
C PRO A 121 14.97 -16.21 -4.68
N ARG A 122 14.88 -16.10 -6.00
CA ARG A 122 15.46 -14.98 -6.77
C ARG A 122 14.47 -13.86 -7.05
N HIS A 123 13.20 -14.04 -6.70
CA HIS A 123 12.12 -13.09 -6.97
C HIS A 123 11.34 -12.87 -5.67
N PRO A 124 11.74 -11.89 -4.82
CA PRO A 124 10.99 -11.58 -3.61
C PRO A 124 9.60 -11.06 -3.95
N ARG A 125 8.76 -10.87 -2.93
CA ARG A 125 7.48 -10.15 -3.02
C ARG A 125 7.56 -8.83 -2.27
N ASN A 126 6.95 -7.80 -2.79
CA ASN A 126 6.68 -6.57 -2.07
C ASN A 126 5.41 -6.79 -1.23
N THR A 127 5.55 -6.89 0.09
CA THR A 127 4.55 -7.47 0.97
C THR A 127 4.18 -6.55 2.13
N VAL A 128 2.91 -6.57 2.52
CA VAL A 128 2.44 -6.08 3.82
C VAL A 128 1.81 -7.23 4.61
N SER A 129 2.26 -7.41 5.85
CA SER A 129 1.62 -8.31 6.83
C SER A 129 0.89 -7.51 7.89
N LEU A 130 -0.41 -7.78 8.06
CA LEU A 130 -1.19 -7.24 9.16
C LEU A 130 -1.04 -8.16 10.38
N ILE A 131 -0.36 -7.64 11.38
CA ILE A 131 -0.12 -8.29 12.67
C ILE A 131 -1.18 -7.77 13.64
N ASP A 132 -1.94 -8.64 14.25
CA ASP A 132 -2.94 -8.25 15.23
C ASP A 132 -2.32 -7.94 16.61
N ARG A 133 -3.14 -7.46 17.52
CA ARG A 133 -2.74 -7.11 18.89
C ARG A 133 -2.28 -8.31 19.74
N GLN A 134 -2.44 -9.54 19.28
CA GLN A 134 -1.91 -10.78 19.88
C GLN A 134 -0.56 -11.16 19.28
N GLY A 135 -0.09 -10.46 18.25
CA GLY A 135 1.15 -10.74 17.54
C GLY A 135 0.99 -11.83 16.47
N ASP A 136 -0.24 -12.15 16.07
CA ASP A 136 -0.51 -13.10 15.01
C ASP A 136 -0.67 -12.38 13.66
N ILE A 137 -0.08 -12.94 12.61
CA ILE A 137 -0.28 -12.44 11.24
C ILE A 137 -1.66 -12.90 10.78
N VAL A 138 -2.58 -11.97 10.60
CA VAL A 138 -3.98 -12.23 10.22
C VAL A 138 -4.27 -11.95 8.76
N LEU A 139 -3.35 -11.27 8.07
CA LEU A 139 -3.39 -11.05 6.62
C LEU A 139 -1.96 -10.87 6.12
N THR A 140 -1.66 -11.48 4.99
CA THR A 140 -0.47 -11.18 4.17
C THR A 140 -0.93 -10.82 2.78
N TYR A 141 -0.52 -9.68 2.28
CA TYR A 141 -0.81 -9.20 0.94
C TYR A 141 0.50 -8.89 0.22
N ALA A 142 0.70 -9.50 -0.93
CA ALA A 142 1.76 -9.14 -1.86
C ALA A 142 1.20 -8.26 -2.98
N LYS A 143 1.95 -7.23 -3.37
CA LYS A 143 1.58 -6.26 -4.40
C LYS A 143 1.24 -6.97 -5.71
N VAL A 144 0.02 -6.79 -6.20
CA VAL A 144 -0.46 -7.41 -7.45
C VAL A 144 0.07 -6.66 -8.66
N HIS A 145 0.03 -5.33 -8.62
CA HIS A 145 0.54 -4.50 -9.70
C HIS A 145 1.97 -4.03 -9.38
N THR A 146 2.94 -4.88 -9.67
CA THR A 146 4.36 -4.49 -9.60
C THR A 146 4.69 -3.47 -10.68
N CYS A 147 5.63 -2.56 -10.40
CA CYS A 147 6.11 -1.57 -11.38
C CYS A 147 7.04 -2.25 -12.39
N ASP A 148 6.47 -3.05 -13.31
CA ASP A 148 7.24 -3.88 -14.26
C ASP A 148 8.11 -3.08 -15.25
N PHE A 149 7.92 -1.77 -15.30
CA PHE A 149 8.75 -0.81 -16.02
C PHE A 149 10.02 -0.40 -15.22
N ASP A 150 10.09 -0.75 -13.94
CA ASP A 150 11.20 -0.47 -13.03
C ASP A 150 12.01 -1.75 -12.78
N GLN A 151 13.35 -1.66 -12.89
CA GLN A 151 14.27 -2.79 -12.69
C GLN A 151 14.11 -3.45 -11.31
N GLY A 152 13.88 -2.68 -10.26
CA GLY A 152 13.69 -3.19 -8.90
C GLY A 152 12.45 -4.05 -8.77
N GLU A 153 11.28 -3.50 -9.04
CA GLU A 153 10.01 -4.22 -8.89
C GLU A 153 9.76 -5.25 -9.99
N PHE A 154 10.34 -5.09 -11.17
CA PHE A 154 10.31 -6.15 -12.18
C PHE A 154 10.87 -7.47 -11.65
N ALA A 155 11.82 -7.42 -10.73
CA ALA A 155 12.35 -8.59 -10.05
C ALA A 155 11.40 -9.20 -9.00
N CYS A 156 10.36 -8.48 -8.58
CA CYS A 156 9.38 -9.01 -7.63
C CYS A 156 8.39 -9.96 -8.30
N THR A 157 7.98 -10.98 -7.56
CA THR A 157 6.86 -11.84 -7.94
C THR A 157 5.56 -11.13 -7.58
N PRO A 158 4.66 -10.85 -8.54
CA PRO A 158 3.35 -10.27 -8.25
C PRO A 158 2.54 -11.13 -7.28
N GLY A 159 1.64 -10.47 -6.53
CA GLY A 159 0.63 -11.14 -5.72
C GLY A 159 -0.46 -11.79 -6.57
N ASP A 160 -1.20 -12.71 -5.97
CA ASP A 160 -2.20 -13.52 -6.68
C ASP A 160 -3.63 -13.00 -6.48
N ASP A 161 -3.89 -12.21 -5.42
CA ASP A 161 -5.23 -11.75 -5.05
C ASP A 161 -5.20 -10.50 -4.14
N PHE A 162 -6.39 -10.02 -3.77
CA PHE A 162 -6.61 -8.90 -2.84
C PHE A 162 -7.37 -9.38 -1.60
N PRO A 163 -6.74 -10.04 -0.63
CA PRO A 163 -7.41 -10.63 0.52
C PRO A 163 -7.98 -9.57 1.47
N VAL A 164 -9.07 -9.95 2.17
CA VAL A 164 -9.67 -9.17 3.27
C VAL A 164 -9.73 -10.06 4.50
N CYS A 165 -9.27 -9.54 5.63
CA CYS A 165 -9.37 -10.23 6.92
C CYS A 165 -10.33 -9.52 7.88
N THR A 166 -10.64 -10.17 9.00
CA THR A 166 -11.30 -9.55 10.14
C THR A 166 -10.27 -9.32 11.24
N LEU A 167 -9.85 -8.07 11.42
CA LEU A 167 -8.96 -7.66 12.49
C LEU A 167 -9.76 -7.48 13.79
N GLN A 168 -9.32 -8.13 14.87
CA GLN A 168 -9.87 -7.92 16.21
C GLN A 168 -9.20 -6.72 16.86
N THR A 169 -9.94 -5.63 17.05
CA THR A 169 -9.47 -4.42 17.72
C THR A 169 -10.08 -4.29 19.11
N ALA A 170 -9.58 -3.37 19.95
CA ALA A 170 -10.14 -3.13 21.27
C ALA A 170 -11.62 -2.70 21.22
N PRO A 171 -12.04 -1.79 20.31
CA PRO A 171 -13.44 -1.41 20.18
C PRO A 171 -14.31 -2.43 19.43
N GLY A 172 -13.75 -3.44 18.77
CA GLY A 172 -14.52 -4.49 18.08
C GLY A 172 -13.90 -4.96 16.74
N PRO A 173 -14.60 -5.83 16.00
CA PRO A 173 -14.10 -6.38 14.74
C PRO A 173 -14.17 -5.35 13.60
N LEU A 174 -13.14 -5.33 12.77
CA LEU A 174 -12.97 -4.48 11.59
C LEU A 174 -12.55 -5.34 10.39
N LYS A 175 -13.21 -5.18 9.24
CA LYS A 175 -12.77 -5.80 7.99
C LYS A 175 -11.73 -4.92 7.28
N VAL A 176 -10.53 -5.45 7.14
CA VAL A 176 -9.37 -4.73 6.57
C VAL A 176 -8.86 -5.45 5.34
N GLY A 177 -8.60 -4.68 4.29
CA GLY A 177 -7.81 -5.11 3.14
C GLY A 177 -6.61 -4.19 2.94
N ALA A 178 -5.70 -4.58 2.06
CA ALA A 178 -4.55 -3.77 1.70
C ALA A 178 -4.34 -3.73 0.19
N MET A 179 -3.76 -2.63 -0.28
CA MET A 179 -3.16 -2.48 -1.61
C MET A 179 -1.88 -1.65 -1.46
N ILE A 180 -0.87 -1.89 -2.31
CA ILE A 180 0.44 -1.25 -2.14
C ILE A 180 0.71 -0.30 -3.31
N CYS A 181 0.97 0.96 -3.00
CA CYS A 181 1.51 1.99 -3.91
C CYS A 181 0.81 1.98 -5.30
N TYR A 182 1.44 1.40 -6.32
CA TYR A 182 0.97 1.36 -7.70
C TYR A 182 -0.39 0.68 -7.90
N ASP A 183 -0.80 -0.23 -7.00
CA ASP A 183 -2.14 -0.83 -7.02
C ASP A 183 -3.26 0.23 -7.04
N ARG A 184 -3.04 1.41 -6.45
CA ARG A 184 -4.04 2.48 -6.40
C ARG A 184 -4.35 3.08 -7.78
N GLU A 185 -3.41 2.97 -8.75
CA GLU A 185 -3.64 3.45 -10.12
C GLU A 185 -4.78 2.68 -10.80
N PHE A 186 -5.03 1.45 -10.36
CA PHE A 186 -6.06 0.55 -10.90
C PHE A 186 -7.31 0.58 -10.02
N PRO A 187 -8.44 1.15 -10.48
CA PRO A 187 -9.67 1.22 -9.70
C PRO A 187 -10.21 -0.14 -9.29
N GLU A 188 -9.86 -1.18 -10.01
CA GLU A 188 -10.22 -2.57 -9.74
C GLU A 188 -9.70 -3.03 -8.37
N SER A 189 -8.49 -2.63 -7.96
CA SER A 189 -7.89 -3.02 -6.68
C SER A 189 -8.78 -2.66 -5.49
N ALA A 190 -9.13 -1.38 -5.36
CA ALA A 190 -10.02 -0.92 -4.29
C ALA A 190 -11.45 -1.48 -4.44
N ARG A 191 -11.91 -1.67 -5.69
CA ARG A 191 -13.23 -2.25 -5.97
C ARG A 191 -13.31 -3.71 -5.55
N ILE A 192 -12.31 -4.52 -5.80
CA ILE A 192 -12.25 -5.93 -5.37
C ILE A 192 -12.26 -6.00 -3.85
N LEU A 193 -11.44 -5.22 -3.16
CA LEU A 193 -11.40 -5.15 -1.70
C LEU A 193 -12.76 -4.78 -1.10
N MET A 194 -13.43 -3.77 -1.66
CA MET A 194 -14.79 -3.40 -1.21
C MET A 194 -15.80 -4.52 -1.43
N LEU A 195 -15.73 -5.21 -2.56
CA LEU A 195 -16.63 -6.32 -2.88
C LEU A 195 -16.42 -7.52 -1.97
N GLN A 196 -15.20 -7.74 -1.48
CA GLN A 196 -14.88 -8.74 -0.46
C GLN A 196 -15.24 -8.28 0.96
N GLY A 197 -15.73 -7.05 1.11
CA GLY A 197 -16.30 -6.53 2.34
C GLY A 197 -15.35 -5.66 3.16
N ALA A 198 -14.20 -5.24 2.64
CA ALA A 198 -13.32 -4.31 3.33
C ALA A 198 -14.08 -3.06 3.79
N GLU A 199 -13.84 -2.65 5.02
CA GLU A 199 -14.35 -1.41 5.61
C GLU A 199 -13.26 -0.34 5.58
N ILE A 200 -12.01 -0.76 5.79
CA ILE A 200 -10.82 0.10 5.65
C ILE A 200 -9.82 -0.59 4.70
N ILE A 201 -9.19 0.21 3.85
CA ILE A 201 -8.09 -0.20 2.99
C ILE A 201 -6.82 0.51 3.46
N LEU A 202 -5.78 -0.28 3.78
CA LEU A 202 -4.46 0.20 4.13
C LEU A 202 -3.60 0.30 2.88
N ILE A 203 -2.86 1.40 2.73
CA ILE A 203 -2.04 1.66 1.53
C ILE A 203 -0.62 2.07 1.96
N PRO A 204 0.28 1.12 2.12
CA PRO A 204 1.72 1.41 2.11
C PRO A 204 2.13 2.03 0.79
N ASN A 205 2.94 3.09 0.81
CA ASN A 205 3.32 3.83 -0.39
C ASN A 205 4.76 4.32 -0.32
N ALA A 206 5.40 4.46 -1.50
CA ALA A 206 6.72 5.04 -1.67
C ALA A 206 6.78 5.71 -3.05
N CYS A 207 6.30 6.94 -3.16
CA CYS A 207 6.43 7.73 -4.39
C CYS A 207 6.09 9.19 -4.15
N GLN A 208 6.44 10.03 -5.10
CA GLN A 208 5.97 11.40 -5.14
C GLN A 208 4.45 11.46 -5.30
N LEU A 209 3.81 12.32 -4.50
CA LEU A 209 2.37 12.53 -4.52
C LEU A 209 2.07 13.97 -4.95
N GLU A 210 1.23 14.07 -5.97
CA GLU A 210 0.76 15.34 -6.49
C GLU A 210 -0.78 15.41 -6.47
N ILE A 211 -1.33 16.55 -6.82
CA ILE A 211 -2.76 16.83 -6.67
C ILE A 211 -3.69 15.76 -7.28
N ASN A 212 -3.32 15.17 -8.42
CA ASN A 212 -4.18 14.17 -9.08
C ASN A 212 -4.12 12.82 -8.37
N ARG A 213 -2.93 12.41 -7.87
CA ARG A 213 -2.78 11.19 -7.08
C ARG A 213 -3.48 11.30 -5.72
N LEU A 214 -3.45 12.47 -5.09
CA LEU A 214 -4.23 12.74 -3.87
C LEU A 214 -5.75 12.70 -4.16
N ALA A 215 -6.18 13.30 -5.27
CA ALA A 215 -7.58 13.24 -5.72
C ALA A 215 -8.00 11.80 -6.09
N GLN A 216 -7.10 11.00 -6.66
CA GLN A 216 -7.33 9.59 -6.96
C GLN A 216 -7.62 8.79 -5.67
N LEU A 217 -6.82 8.97 -4.60
CA LEU A 217 -7.06 8.33 -3.29
C LEU A 217 -8.43 8.72 -2.72
N ARG A 218 -8.79 10.01 -2.78
CA ARG A 218 -10.13 10.51 -2.42
C ARG A 218 -11.22 9.80 -3.22
N THR A 219 -11.02 9.62 -4.52
CA THR A 219 -11.96 8.95 -5.41
C THR A 219 -12.12 7.47 -5.04
N ARG A 220 -11.01 6.76 -4.73
CA ARG A 220 -11.08 5.36 -4.27
C ARG A 220 -11.90 5.21 -2.99
N ALA A 221 -11.77 6.14 -2.03
CA ALA A 221 -12.59 6.15 -0.82
C ALA A 221 -14.07 6.42 -1.16
N TYR A 222 -14.35 7.41 -2.01
CA TYR A 222 -15.71 7.83 -2.40
C TYR A 222 -16.47 6.73 -3.14
N GLU A 223 -15.92 6.23 -4.26
CA GLU A 223 -16.61 5.31 -5.15
C GLU A 223 -16.85 3.92 -4.55
N ASN A 224 -16.11 3.58 -3.49
CA ASN A 224 -16.19 2.31 -2.78
C ASN A 224 -16.84 2.43 -1.40
N MET A 225 -17.08 3.65 -0.92
CA MET A 225 -17.58 3.90 0.45
C MET A 225 -16.75 3.12 1.49
N VAL A 226 -15.44 3.30 1.47
CA VAL A 226 -14.49 2.66 2.37
C VAL A 226 -13.61 3.70 3.05
N GLY A 227 -13.23 3.45 4.28
CA GLY A 227 -12.11 4.15 4.89
C GLY A 227 -10.82 3.84 4.13
N LEU A 228 -9.97 4.83 3.95
CA LEU A 228 -8.68 4.68 3.28
C LEU A 228 -7.61 5.35 4.12
N ALA A 229 -6.53 4.62 4.41
CA ALA A 229 -5.37 5.11 5.14
C ALA A 229 -4.11 4.81 4.33
N MET A 230 -3.40 5.85 3.89
CA MET A 230 -2.18 5.74 3.11
C MET A 230 -1.02 6.36 3.87
N THR A 231 0.10 5.65 3.95
CA THR A 231 1.36 6.11 4.54
C THR A 231 2.45 6.15 3.48
N ASN A 232 3.15 7.28 3.40
CA ASN A 232 4.28 7.50 2.49
C ASN A 232 5.56 7.82 3.27
N TYR A 233 6.70 7.81 2.60
CA TYR A 233 7.96 8.30 3.15
C TYR A 233 7.98 9.82 3.31
N ALA A 234 8.77 10.30 4.26
CA ALA A 234 9.03 11.72 4.47
C ALA A 234 10.26 12.14 3.66
N ALA A 235 10.05 12.91 2.60
CA ALA A 235 11.11 13.53 1.82
C ALA A 235 10.58 14.73 1.05
N PRO A 236 11.44 15.62 0.54
CA PRO A 236 11.01 16.68 -0.37
C PRO A 236 10.25 16.10 -1.58
N SER A 237 9.11 16.70 -1.90
CA SER A 237 8.17 16.25 -2.96
C SER A 237 7.50 14.89 -2.71
N GLU A 238 7.70 14.29 -1.56
CA GLU A 238 7.01 13.10 -1.05
C GLU A 238 6.12 13.47 0.14
N GLY A 239 6.01 12.61 1.16
CA GLY A 239 5.11 12.88 2.28
C GLY A 239 3.66 12.68 1.90
N HIS A 240 2.80 13.62 2.32
CA HIS A 240 1.36 13.58 2.05
C HIS A 240 0.68 12.27 2.45
N SER A 241 1.16 11.62 3.56
CA SER A 241 0.38 10.53 4.17
C SER A 241 -1.03 11.05 4.45
N ILE A 242 -2.05 10.30 4.01
CA ILE A 242 -3.42 10.82 3.95
C ILE A 242 -4.45 9.77 4.33
N ALA A 243 -5.56 10.20 4.92
CA ALA A 243 -6.67 9.32 5.21
C ALA A 243 -8.02 9.96 4.88
N PHE A 244 -8.94 9.15 4.37
CA PHE A 244 -10.31 9.50 4.05
C PHE A 244 -11.27 8.50 4.69
N ASP A 245 -12.39 8.97 5.28
CA ASP A 245 -13.37 8.09 5.93
C ASP A 245 -14.39 7.43 4.99
N GLY A 246 -14.44 7.87 3.73
CA GLY A 246 -15.37 7.33 2.74
C GLY A 246 -16.84 7.78 2.91
N ILE A 247 -17.10 8.75 3.78
CA ILE A 247 -18.45 9.25 4.08
C ILE A 247 -18.60 10.65 3.47
N ASN A 248 -19.24 10.76 2.32
CA ASN A 248 -19.34 12.01 1.55
C ASN A 248 -20.52 12.93 1.96
N GLU A 249 -21.41 12.49 2.85
CA GLU A 249 -22.56 13.24 3.31
C GLU A 249 -22.81 13.04 4.81
N ASP A 250 -23.39 14.03 5.44
CA ASP A 250 -23.81 13.97 6.84
C ASP A 250 -25.17 13.20 7.01
N GLU A 251 -25.67 13.13 8.24
CA GLU A 251 -26.94 12.47 8.57
C GLU A 251 -28.16 13.14 7.94
N HIS A 252 -28.03 14.39 7.48
CA HIS A 252 -29.05 15.18 6.82
C HIS A 252 -28.93 15.14 5.28
N GLY A 253 -27.94 14.43 4.73
CA GLY A 253 -27.65 14.37 3.30
C GLY A 253 -26.91 15.57 2.74
N ASN A 254 -26.33 16.43 3.59
CA ASN A 254 -25.48 17.52 3.12
C ASN A 254 -24.08 17.01 2.80
N ALA A 255 -23.50 17.51 1.71
CA ALA A 255 -22.14 17.16 1.33
C ALA A 255 -21.11 17.57 2.41
N ARG A 256 -20.18 16.68 2.71
CA ARG A 256 -19.06 16.91 3.62
C ARG A 256 -17.73 16.46 3.02
N ASP A 257 -16.63 16.99 3.57
CA ASP A 257 -15.31 16.49 3.24
C ASP A 257 -15.06 15.13 3.93
N MET A 258 -14.52 14.17 3.18
CA MET A 258 -14.12 12.86 3.67
C MET A 258 -12.72 12.86 4.27
N LEU A 259 -11.94 13.97 4.13
CA LEU A 259 -10.56 14.06 4.62
C LEU A 259 -10.52 13.99 6.13
N LEU A 260 -9.77 13.05 6.68
CA LEU A 260 -9.47 12.94 8.11
C LEU A 260 -8.15 13.64 8.46
N VAL A 261 -7.11 13.38 7.69
CA VAL A 261 -5.77 13.96 7.87
C VAL A 261 -5.02 13.94 6.55
N GLU A 262 -4.21 14.96 6.31
CA GLU A 262 -3.18 15.01 5.29
C GLU A 262 -1.91 15.55 5.94
N ALA A 263 -0.80 14.81 5.82
CA ALA A 263 0.51 15.22 6.28
C ALA A 263 1.16 16.22 5.31
N GLY A 264 2.11 17.01 5.79
CA GLY A 264 3.08 17.66 4.91
C GLY A 264 4.23 16.71 4.54
N GLU A 265 5.39 17.27 4.17
CA GLU A 265 6.58 16.49 3.77
C GLU A 265 7.43 16.00 4.96
N SER A 266 7.19 16.53 6.16
CA SER A 266 8.02 16.27 7.35
C SER A 266 7.76 14.90 7.97
N GLU A 267 8.82 14.32 8.53
CA GLU A 267 8.72 13.10 9.33
C GLU A 267 7.79 13.30 10.53
N GLY A 268 6.89 12.33 10.74
CA GLY A 268 5.94 12.38 11.85
C GLY A 268 5.00 11.18 11.93
N ILE A 269 4.15 11.21 12.96
CA ILE A 269 3.06 10.27 13.14
C ILE A 269 1.76 11.04 13.02
N TYR A 270 0.93 10.67 12.05
CA TYR A 270 -0.32 11.35 11.76
C TYR A 270 -1.49 10.42 12.05
N LEU A 271 -2.36 10.84 12.98
CA LEU A 271 -3.47 10.00 13.43
C LEU A 271 -4.73 10.24 12.58
N ALA A 272 -5.33 9.15 12.12
CA ALA A 272 -6.62 9.15 11.45
C ALA A 272 -7.63 8.33 12.26
N THR A 273 -8.69 8.97 12.78
CA THR A 273 -9.74 8.29 13.53
C THR A 273 -10.97 8.09 12.65
N PHE A 274 -11.35 6.83 12.45
CA PHE A 274 -12.49 6.41 11.66
C PHE A 274 -13.69 6.08 12.54
N ASP A 275 -14.88 6.60 12.22
CA ASP A 275 -16.13 6.18 12.84
C ASP A 275 -16.76 5.07 11.99
N LEU A 276 -16.58 3.83 12.44
CA LEU A 276 -17.08 2.65 11.72
C LEU A 276 -18.61 2.51 11.78
N ASP A 277 -19.26 2.98 12.83
CA ASP A 277 -20.71 2.95 12.90
C ASP A 277 -21.32 3.92 11.91
N ALA A 278 -20.72 5.12 11.78
CA ALA A 278 -21.11 6.09 10.76
C ALA A 278 -20.86 5.55 9.34
N LEU A 279 -19.70 4.93 9.09
CA LEU A 279 -19.36 4.32 7.80
C LEU A 279 -20.35 3.19 7.45
N ARG A 280 -20.64 2.29 8.37
CA ARG A 280 -21.59 1.17 8.19
C ARG A 280 -22.98 1.69 7.91
N SER A 281 -23.43 2.70 8.65
CA SER A 281 -24.70 3.38 8.43
C SER A 281 -24.77 4.05 7.06
N HIS A 282 -23.71 4.76 6.66
CA HIS A 282 -23.59 5.37 5.34
C HIS A 282 -23.72 4.33 4.22
N ARG A 283 -22.93 3.23 4.29
CA ARG A 283 -22.96 2.13 3.32
C ARG A 283 -24.34 1.46 3.19
N SER A 284 -25.07 1.35 4.30
CA SER A 284 -26.40 0.69 4.31
C SER A 284 -27.50 1.52 3.64
N ARG A 285 -27.33 2.84 3.52
CA ARG A 285 -28.33 3.76 2.99
C ARG A 285 -28.11 4.11 1.52
N ASN A 286 -26.87 3.98 1.04
CA ASN A 286 -26.51 4.48 -0.28
C ASN A 286 -26.82 3.51 -1.42
N THR A 287 -27.02 4.07 -2.62
CA THR A 287 -27.51 3.36 -3.80
C THR A 287 -26.40 2.89 -4.75
N TRP A 288 -25.13 3.30 -4.55
CA TRP A 288 -23.99 2.84 -5.34
C TRP A 288 -23.18 1.76 -4.60
N GLY A 289 -21.91 1.61 -4.85
CA GLY A 289 -21.12 0.50 -4.33
C GLY A 289 -21.47 -0.81 -5.04
N ASN A 290 -22.02 -1.79 -4.34
CA ASN A 290 -22.39 -3.09 -4.94
C ASN A 290 -23.88 -3.23 -5.31
N ALA A 291 -24.76 -2.34 -4.80
CA ALA A 291 -26.22 -2.53 -4.85
C ALA A 291 -26.80 -2.63 -6.27
N PHE A 292 -26.39 -1.76 -7.18
CA PHE A 292 -26.93 -1.68 -8.55
C PHE A 292 -25.90 -1.98 -9.64
N ARG A 293 -24.81 -2.65 -9.28
CA ARG A 293 -23.81 -3.12 -10.26
C ARG A 293 -24.43 -4.10 -11.25
N ARG A 294 -23.89 -4.10 -12.48
CA ARG A 294 -24.32 -5.00 -13.56
C ARG A 294 -23.13 -5.88 -14.03
N PRO A 295 -22.62 -6.82 -13.20
CA PRO A 295 -21.39 -7.57 -13.47
C PRO A 295 -21.40 -8.30 -14.81
N HIS A 296 -22.59 -8.77 -15.26
CA HIS A 296 -22.77 -9.43 -16.55
C HIS A 296 -22.49 -8.55 -17.78
N ARG A 297 -22.22 -7.26 -17.57
CA ARG A 297 -21.83 -6.28 -18.62
C ARG A 297 -20.34 -5.91 -18.55
N TYR A 298 -19.59 -6.42 -17.58
CA TYR A 298 -18.20 -5.99 -17.29
C TYR A 298 -17.15 -6.96 -17.81
N HIS A 299 -17.50 -7.89 -18.71
CA HIS A 299 -16.59 -8.92 -19.23
C HIS A 299 -15.31 -8.35 -19.84
N VAL A 300 -15.35 -7.13 -20.37
CA VAL A 300 -14.18 -6.46 -20.94
C VAL A 300 -13.09 -6.17 -19.89
N LEU A 301 -13.46 -6.04 -18.59
CA LEU A 301 -12.49 -5.82 -17.51
C LEU A 301 -11.60 -7.05 -17.26
N THR A 302 -11.94 -8.20 -17.79
CA THR A 302 -11.15 -9.44 -17.66
C THR A 302 -10.51 -9.86 -18.98
N SER A 303 -10.55 -9.00 -20.00
CA SER A 303 -9.81 -9.23 -21.26
C SER A 303 -8.31 -9.08 -21.00
N LEU A 304 -7.53 -9.94 -21.65
CA LEU A 304 -6.07 -9.86 -21.64
C LEU A 304 -5.53 -9.02 -22.82
N ASP A 305 -6.41 -8.50 -23.68
CA ASP A 305 -6.02 -7.72 -24.84
C ASP A 305 -5.55 -6.32 -24.44
N ILE A 306 -4.39 -5.92 -24.92
CA ILE A 306 -3.83 -4.57 -24.75
C ILE A 306 -3.73 -3.91 -26.11
N GLU A 307 -4.51 -2.85 -26.28
CA GLU A 307 -4.57 -2.10 -27.53
C GLU A 307 -3.82 -0.75 -27.44
N PRO A 308 -3.32 -0.21 -28.59
CA PRO A 308 -2.80 1.16 -28.59
C PRO A 308 -3.83 2.17 -28.05
N PRO A 309 -3.39 3.21 -27.33
CA PRO A 309 -2.01 3.63 -27.11
C PRO A 309 -1.33 2.98 -25.87
N PHE A 310 -1.91 1.93 -25.25
CA PHE A 310 -1.47 1.37 -23.96
C PHE A 310 -0.46 0.22 -24.08
N VAL A 311 0.00 -0.10 -25.29
CA VAL A 311 1.07 -1.09 -25.48
C VAL A 311 2.38 -0.55 -24.89
N ARG A 312 3.01 -1.32 -24.00
CA ARG A 312 4.23 -0.93 -23.28
C ARG A 312 5.26 -2.06 -23.32
N VAL A 313 6.49 -1.71 -22.94
CA VAL A 313 7.57 -2.65 -22.67
C VAL A 313 7.88 -2.69 -21.17
N ASN A 314 8.34 -3.83 -20.71
CA ASN A 314 8.81 -4.00 -19.34
C ASN A 314 10.26 -3.49 -19.20
N ALA A 315 10.83 -3.58 -17.99
CA ALA A 315 12.20 -3.15 -17.69
C ALA A 315 13.28 -3.90 -18.49
N GLN A 316 12.96 -5.04 -19.10
CA GLN A 316 13.87 -5.79 -19.98
C GLN A 316 13.69 -5.45 -21.46
N GLY A 317 12.77 -4.50 -21.78
CA GLY A 317 12.49 -4.12 -23.16
C GLY A 317 11.56 -5.08 -23.92
N GLU A 318 10.96 -6.07 -23.25
CA GLU A 318 10.00 -6.98 -23.82
C GLU A 318 8.58 -6.39 -23.77
N ARG A 319 7.74 -6.71 -24.77
CA ARG A 319 6.33 -6.33 -24.70
C ARG A 319 5.67 -6.91 -23.45
N TYR A 320 5.03 -6.03 -22.66
CA TYR A 320 4.26 -6.47 -21.51
C TYR A 320 3.05 -7.29 -21.96
N GLU A 321 2.89 -8.47 -21.36
CA GLU A 321 1.77 -9.38 -21.60
C GLU A 321 1.17 -9.82 -20.26
N PRO A 322 -0.08 -9.42 -19.93
CA PRO A 322 -0.69 -9.73 -18.62
C PRO A 322 -0.72 -11.22 -18.29
N ALA A 323 -0.87 -12.08 -19.30
CA ALA A 323 -0.92 -13.53 -19.11
C ALA A 323 0.42 -14.17 -18.65
N ARG A 324 1.52 -13.40 -18.69
CA ARG A 324 2.87 -13.90 -18.31
C ARG A 324 3.29 -13.46 -16.91
N ARG A 325 2.47 -12.66 -16.23
CA ARG A 325 2.79 -12.11 -14.89
C ARG A 325 1.71 -12.46 -13.90
#